data_ad2b4bf0dfd984d8572a7a2921a414c6
#
_entry.id   ad2b4bf0dfd984d8572a7a2921a414c6
#
_cell.length_a   1.000
_cell.length_b   1.000
_cell.length_c   1.000
_cell.angle_alpha   90.00
_cell.angle_beta   90.00
_cell.angle_gamma   90.00
#
_symmetry.space_group_name_H-M   'P 1'
#
loop_
_entity.id
_entity.type
_entity.pdbx_description
1 polymer ?
#
loop_
_entity_poly.entity_id
_entity_poly.type
_entity_poly.pdbx_seq_one_letter_code
_entity_poly.pdbx_strand_id
1 'polypeptide(L)'
;MEVINNEQDVKEGKLAAIICHFWIVGLVIGFVMNLNKKNYFTSFYLRQMIGMNLAQFLNGVVVYAYLGDTAGWIVGILLFVGWLISLFGAIKGEEKLVPYVGEYFQDWFNQI
;
A
#
# COMPACT_ATOMS: atom_id res chain seq x y z
N MET A 1 -5.33 0.24 17.60
CA MET A 1 -5.58 -0.69 16.80
C MET A 1 -5.69 -1.98 17.41
N GLU A 2 -6.31 -2.71 16.94
CA GLU A 2 -6.57 -3.81 17.47
C GLU A 2 -5.83 -4.85 17.07
N VAL A 3 -5.47 -5.54 17.62
CA VAL A 3 -4.67 -6.47 17.35
C VAL A 3 -5.19 -7.73 17.43
N ILE A 4 -6.25 -7.81 17.74
CA ILE A 4 -6.86 -8.93 17.90
C ILE A 4 -6.44 -10.01 17.17
N ASN A 5 -6.63 -10.94 17.04
CA ASN A 5 -6.56 -12.12 16.35
C ASN A 5 -5.83 -11.98 15.09
N ASN A 6 -4.63 -11.54 15.19
CA ASN A 6 -3.85 -11.28 14.04
C ASN A 6 -3.69 -12.45 13.13
N GLU A 7 -3.58 -13.64 13.65
CA GLU A 7 -3.41 -14.82 12.80
C GLU A 7 -4.63 -15.05 11.93
N GLN A 8 -5.82 -14.83 12.48
CA GLN A 8 -7.05 -15.02 11.74
C GLN A 8 -7.18 -13.94 10.67
N ASP A 9 -6.90 -12.68 11.03
CA ASP A 9 -6.98 -11.59 10.09
C ASP A 9 -6.00 -11.78 8.95
N VAL A 10 -4.78 -12.20 9.23
CA VAL A 10 -3.78 -12.44 8.21
C VAL A 10 -4.24 -13.53 7.27
N LYS A 11 -4.76 -14.62 7.82
CA LYS A 11 -5.20 -15.71 7.00
C LYS A 11 -6.31 -15.30 6.06
N GLU A 12 -7.27 -14.56 6.54
CA GLU A 12 -8.43 -14.16 5.73
C GLU A 12 -8.13 -13.02 4.79
N GLY A 13 -7.21 -12.15 5.16
CA GLY A 13 -6.91 -10.95 4.38
C GLY A 13 -5.70 -11.00 3.48
N LYS A 14 -4.92 -12.06 3.57
CA LYS A 14 -3.64 -12.11 2.87
C LYS A 14 -3.77 -12.01 1.36
N LEU A 15 -4.75 -12.71 0.80
CA LEU A 15 -4.94 -12.69 -0.64
C LEU A 15 -5.27 -11.29 -1.13
N ALA A 16 -6.21 -10.61 -0.48
CA ALA A 16 -6.59 -9.26 -0.87
C ALA A 16 -5.42 -8.29 -0.67
N ALA A 17 -4.65 -8.47 0.40
CA ALA A 17 -3.49 -7.62 0.67
C ALA A 17 -2.44 -7.78 -0.44
N ILE A 18 -2.22 -8.98 -0.92
CA ILE A 18 -1.27 -9.21 -2.01
C ILE A 18 -1.82 -8.64 -3.32
N ILE A 19 -3.10 -8.89 -3.61
CA ILE A 19 -3.72 -8.43 -4.84
C ILE A 19 -3.67 -6.91 -4.95
N CYS A 20 -3.85 -6.19 -3.84
CA CYS A 20 -3.90 -4.73 -3.90
C CYS A 20 -2.56 -4.10 -4.31
N HIS A 21 -1.48 -4.89 -4.35
CA HIS A 21 -0.18 -4.38 -4.77
C HIS A 21 -0.05 -4.31 -6.30
N PHE A 22 -0.98 -4.88 -7.06
CA PHE A 22 -0.83 -4.95 -8.50
C PHE A 22 -1.68 -3.92 -9.21
N TRP A 23 -1.11 -2.72 -9.37
CA TRP A 23 -1.72 -1.61 -10.09
C TRP A 23 -3.03 -1.17 -9.48
N ILE A 24 -3.68 -0.24 -10.12
CA ILE A 24 -4.97 0.27 -9.66
C ILE A 24 -6.03 -0.82 -9.74
N VAL A 25 -5.95 -1.69 -10.73
CA VAL A 25 -6.91 -2.78 -10.88
C VAL A 25 -6.88 -3.69 -9.65
N GLY A 26 -5.68 -4.08 -9.23
CA GLY A 26 -5.54 -4.91 -8.04
C GLY A 26 -6.00 -4.17 -6.79
N LEU A 27 -5.72 -2.87 -6.70
CA LEU A 27 -6.15 -2.07 -5.57
C LEU A 27 -7.67 -2.03 -5.47
N VAL A 28 -8.35 -1.83 -6.59
CA VAL A 28 -9.81 -1.81 -6.61
C VAL A 28 -10.37 -3.16 -6.21
N ILE A 29 -9.80 -4.24 -6.73
CA ILE A 29 -10.25 -5.59 -6.38
C ILE A 29 -10.08 -5.84 -4.89
N GLY A 30 -8.92 -5.50 -4.33
CA GLY A 30 -8.68 -5.68 -2.91
C GLY A 30 -9.64 -4.86 -2.06
N PHE A 31 -9.94 -3.62 -2.50
CA PHE A 31 -10.87 -2.76 -1.80
C PHE A 31 -12.27 -3.38 -1.78
N VAL A 32 -12.73 -3.87 -2.94
CA VAL A 32 -14.05 -4.50 -3.03
C VAL A 32 -14.13 -5.75 -2.16
N MET A 33 -13.08 -6.55 -2.16
CA MET A 33 -13.04 -7.75 -1.32
C MET A 33 -13.16 -7.39 0.16
N ASN A 34 -12.67 -6.21 0.55
CA ASN A 34 -12.68 -5.80 1.94
C ASN A 34 -13.99 -5.13 2.36
N LEU A 35 -14.88 -4.83 1.41
CA LEU A 35 -16.12 -4.15 1.74
C LEU A 35 -17.09 -5.02 2.53
N ASN A 36 -17.19 -6.29 2.19
CA ASN A 36 -18.16 -7.15 2.84
C ASN A 36 -17.79 -7.43 4.29
N LYS A 37 -16.54 -7.71 4.55
CA LYS A 37 -16.12 -8.00 5.90
C LYS A 37 -14.78 -7.35 6.06
N LYS A 38 -14.74 -6.22 6.73
CA LYS A 38 -13.50 -5.45 6.85
C LYS A 38 -12.45 -6.25 7.60
N ASN A 39 -11.31 -6.44 6.95
CA ASN A 39 -10.21 -7.19 7.51
C ASN A 39 -9.09 -6.23 7.83
N TYR A 40 -8.56 -6.26 9.03
CA TYR A 40 -7.57 -5.29 9.46
C TYR A 40 -6.24 -5.43 8.70
N PHE A 41 -5.84 -6.65 8.38
CA PHE A 41 -4.63 -6.87 7.62
C PHE A 41 -4.78 -6.32 6.20
N THR A 42 -5.91 -6.59 5.55
CA THR A 42 -6.20 -6.07 4.22
C THR A 42 -6.27 -4.54 4.26
N SER A 43 -6.95 -3.98 5.26
CA SER A 43 -7.07 -2.53 5.38
C SER A 43 -5.72 -1.85 5.51
N PHE A 44 -4.80 -2.44 6.26
CA PHE A 44 -3.45 -1.90 6.41
C PHE A 44 -2.80 -1.74 5.03
N TYR A 45 -2.85 -2.78 4.20
CA TYR A 45 -2.21 -2.73 2.89
C TYR A 45 -2.98 -1.91 1.87
N LEU A 46 -4.31 -1.83 2.00
CA LEU A 46 -5.09 -0.93 1.15
C LEU A 46 -4.69 0.52 1.39
N ARG A 47 -4.57 0.92 2.66
CA ARG A 47 -4.13 2.27 3.00
C ARG A 47 -2.76 2.56 2.41
N GLN A 48 -1.84 1.62 2.55
CA GLN A 48 -0.49 1.79 2.07
C GLN A 48 -0.44 1.88 0.55
N MET A 49 -1.21 1.04 -0.14
CA MET A 49 -1.20 1.04 -1.59
C MET A 49 -1.93 2.24 -2.20
N ILE A 50 -2.96 2.75 -1.54
CA ILE A 50 -3.59 3.98 -1.97
C ILE A 50 -2.56 5.10 -1.93
N GLY A 51 -1.82 5.21 -0.81
CA GLY A 51 -0.78 6.21 -0.68
C GLY A 51 0.33 6.05 -1.70
N MET A 52 0.76 4.81 -1.95
CA MET A 52 1.82 4.55 -2.92
C MET A 52 1.38 4.89 -4.34
N ASN A 53 0.14 4.59 -4.69
CA ASN A 53 -0.38 4.94 -6.01
C ASN A 53 -0.51 6.44 -6.18
N LEU A 54 -0.93 7.16 -5.15
CA LEU A 54 -0.97 8.61 -5.19
C LEU A 54 0.45 9.19 -5.32
N ALA A 55 1.40 8.62 -4.61
CA ALA A 55 2.79 9.08 -4.68
C ALA A 55 3.36 8.87 -6.08
N GLN A 56 3.05 7.74 -6.71
CA GLN A 56 3.50 7.49 -8.07
C GLN A 56 2.85 8.45 -9.07
N PHE A 57 1.57 8.74 -8.88
CA PHE A 57 0.88 9.70 -9.74
C PHE A 57 1.52 11.07 -9.61
N LEU A 58 1.78 11.52 -8.39
CA LEU A 58 2.41 12.81 -8.16
C LEU A 58 3.84 12.83 -8.73
N ASN A 59 4.54 11.73 -8.61
CA ASN A 59 5.87 11.65 -9.19
C ASN A 59 5.80 11.84 -10.70
N GLY A 60 4.87 11.19 -11.37
CA GLY A 60 4.73 11.30 -12.81
C GLY A 60 4.32 12.70 -13.28
N VAL A 61 3.43 13.35 -12.52
CA VAL A 61 2.89 14.63 -12.94
C VAL A 61 3.70 15.80 -12.44
N VAL A 62 4.22 15.75 -11.22
CA VAL A 62 4.89 16.88 -10.61
C VAL A 62 6.40 16.78 -10.65
N VAL A 63 6.95 15.67 -10.19
CA VAL A 63 8.40 15.55 -10.05
C VAL A 63 9.07 15.56 -11.42
N TYR A 64 8.57 14.74 -12.34
CA TYR A 64 9.12 14.71 -13.68
C TYR A 64 8.98 16.07 -14.38
N ALA A 65 7.81 16.69 -14.21
CA ALA A 65 7.53 17.93 -14.93
C ALA A 65 8.32 19.13 -14.41
N TYR A 66 8.50 19.20 -13.10
CA TYR A 66 9.12 20.38 -12.51
C TYR A 66 10.55 20.19 -12.04
N LEU A 67 10.93 18.97 -11.70
CA LEU A 67 12.27 18.70 -11.19
C LEU A 67 13.13 17.89 -12.16
N GLY A 68 12.54 17.44 -13.27
CA GLY A 68 13.28 16.78 -14.33
C GLY A 68 13.30 15.27 -14.24
N ASP A 69 13.80 14.65 -15.30
CA ASP A 69 13.79 13.20 -15.44
C ASP A 69 14.63 12.52 -14.36
N THR A 70 15.77 13.08 -14.04
CA THR A 70 16.66 12.45 -13.03
C THR A 70 15.96 12.38 -11.69
N ALA A 71 15.33 13.48 -11.26
CA ALA A 71 14.61 13.48 -9.99
C ALA A 71 13.44 12.50 -10.03
N GLY A 72 12.71 12.43 -11.14
CA GLY A 72 11.60 11.50 -11.29
C GLY A 72 12.07 10.06 -11.23
N TRP A 73 13.19 9.74 -11.82
CA TRP A 73 13.75 8.40 -11.76
C TRP A 73 14.16 8.01 -10.34
N ILE A 74 14.79 8.93 -9.62
CA ILE A 74 15.22 8.68 -8.25
C ILE A 74 14.00 8.40 -7.36
N VAL A 75 12.98 9.24 -7.45
CA VAL A 75 11.77 9.05 -6.66
C VAL A 75 11.09 7.75 -7.06
N GLY A 76 11.03 7.46 -8.35
CA GLY A 76 10.42 6.23 -8.84
C GLY A 76 11.10 4.97 -8.29
N ILE A 77 12.45 4.98 -8.24
CA ILE A 77 13.19 3.87 -7.70
C ILE A 77 12.91 3.71 -6.21
N LEU A 78 12.87 4.82 -5.46
CA LEU A 78 12.58 4.77 -4.04
C LEU A 78 11.16 4.23 -3.79
N LEU A 79 10.19 4.63 -4.61
CA LEU A 79 8.83 4.13 -4.49
C LEU A 79 8.76 2.64 -4.84
N PHE A 80 9.54 2.21 -5.83
CA PHE A 80 9.58 0.81 -6.19
C PHE A 80 10.13 -0.04 -5.04
N VAL A 81 11.20 0.43 -4.40
CA VAL A 81 11.77 -0.28 -3.25
C VAL A 81 10.72 -0.34 -2.14
N GLY A 82 10.01 0.76 -1.88
CA GLY A 82 8.94 0.76 -0.89
C GLY A 82 7.85 -0.23 -1.24
N TRP A 83 7.50 -0.32 -2.52
CA TRP A 83 6.50 -1.28 -3.00
C TRP A 83 6.95 -2.72 -2.75
N LEU A 84 8.22 -3.02 -2.99
CA LEU A 84 8.76 -4.36 -2.73
C LEU A 84 8.71 -4.69 -1.24
N ILE A 85 9.07 -3.74 -0.39
CA ILE A 85 9.01 -3.95 1.06
C ILE A 85 7.57 -4.27 1.47
N SER A 86 6.63 -3.52 0.94
CA SER A 86 5.22 -3.72 1.24
C SER A 86 4.74 -5.09 0.75
N LEU A 87 5.08 -5.45 -0.48
CA LEU A 87 4.65 -6.72 -1.04
C LEU A 87 5.21 -7.90 -0.25
N PHE A 88 6.49 -7.84 0.09
CA PHE A 88 7.08 -8.92 0.88
C PHE A 88 6.44 -9.01 2.26
N GLY A 89 6.10 -7.88 2.87
CA GLY A 89 5.38 -7.89 4.14
C GLY A 89 4.03 -8.59 4.02
N ALA A 90 3.29 -8.30 2.95
CA ALA A 90 1.99 -8.93 2.72
C ALA A 90 2.15 -10.43 2.52
N ILE A 91 3.14 -10.85 1.75
CA ILE A 91 3.39 -12.26 1.50
C ILE A 91 3.76 -12.99 2.79
N LYS A 92 4.55 -12.34 3.65
CA LYS A 92 4.96 -12.96 4.89
C LYS A 92 3.89 -12.92 5.97
N GLY A 93 2.81 -12.21 5.75
CA GLY A 93 1.75 -12.10 6.75
C GLY A 93 2.07 -11.10 7.85
N GLU A 94 2.91 -10.11 7.57
CA GLU A 94 3.28 -9.10 8.54
C GLU A 94 2.79 -7.74 8.08
N GLU A 95 2.51 -6.86 9.02
CA GLU A 95 2.13 -5.49 8.67
C GLU A 95 3.40 -4.65 8.58
N LYS A 96 3.92 -4.50 7.37
CA LYS A 96 5.19 -3.85 7.17
C LYS A 96 4.99 -2.49 6.54
N LEU A 97 5.37 -1.44 7.25
CA LEU A 97 5.23 -0.09 6.74
C LEU A 97 6.33 0.24 5.75
N VAL A 98 5.98 0.98 4.72
CA VAL A 98 6.98 1.54 3.82
C VAL A 98 7.76 2.59 4.62
N PRO A 99 9.09 2.56 4.62
CA PRO A 99 9.89 3.49 5.42
C PRO A 99 9.53 4.94 5.10
N TYR A 100 9.49 5.75 6.14
CA TYR A 100 9.25 7.19 6.09
C TYR A 100 7.84 7.64 5.73
N VAL A 101 7.13 6.96 4.85
CA VAL A 101 5.82 7.41 4.41
C VAL A 101 4.66 6.51 4.85
N GLY A 102 4.95 5.28 5.22
CA GLY A 102 3.88 4.32 5.55
C GLY A 102 2.98 4.78 6.68
N GLU A 103 3.56 5.38 7.71
CA GLU A 103 2.76 5.85 8.84
C GLU A 103 1.81 6.95 8.42
N TYR A 104 2.25 7.84 7.53
CA TYR A 104 1.40 8.91 7.04
C TYR A 104 0.22 8.34 6.25
N PHE A 105 0.47 7.32 5.44
CA PHE A 105 -0.59 6.70 4.67
C PHE A 105 -1.61 6.02 5.59
N GLN A 106 -1.16 5.41 6.66
CA GLN A 106 -2.07 4.80 7.63
C GLN A 106 -2.94 5.87 8.31
N ASP A 107 -2.36 7.02 8.62
CA ASP A 107 -3.11 8.09 9.27
C ASP A 107 -4.07 8.77 8.31
N TRP A 108 -3.61 9.07 7.11
CA TRP A 108 -4.42 9.81 6.15
C TRP A 108 -5.64 9.02 5.69
N PHE A 109 -5.49 7.72 5.55
CA PHE A 109 -6.58 6.90 5.05
C PHE A 109 -7.13 5.96 6.12
N ASN A 110 -7.14 6.42 7.36
CA ASN A 110 -7.47 5.56 8.48
C ASN A 110 -8.92 5.08 8.50
N GLN A 111 -9.77 5.63 7.65
CA GLN A 111 -11.15 5.17 7.60
C GLN A 111 -11.35 4.00 6.62
N ILE A 112 -10.35 3.66 5.87
CA ILE A 112 -10.42 2.51 4.99
C ILE A 112 -10.11 1.24 5.75
#